data_488620292714a00bd8d5bd4025b3869c
#
_entry.id   488620292714a00bd8d5bd4025b3869c
#
_cell.length_a   1.000
_cell.length_b   1.000
_cell.length_c   1.000
_cell.angle_alpha   90.00
_cell.angle_beta   90.00
_cell.angle_gamma   90.00
#
_symmetry.space_group_name_H-M   'P 1'
#
loop_
_entity.id
_entity.type
_entity.pdbx_description
1 polymer ?
#
loop_
_entity_poly.entity_id
_entity_poly.type
_entity_poly.pdbx_seq_one_letter_code
_entity_poly.pdbx_strand_id
1 'polypeptide(L)'
;FRTSNSLHIVKVDDVRSTVERSEIKQSKIRHINEIIDDATAKQRLDDALNKIGDGADFGDLAKLLSDDTGSANLGGDLDWQESSNFTPEFKDAADSAEVGVLTGPFRTQFGWHILEVLDRRVYDNTEELKEMNCVGRIRSSKQEEETLLWIQRMRDEAFVDSRI
;
A
#
# COMPACT_ATOMS: atom_id res chain seq x y z
N PHE A 1 9.86 -24.17 32.91
CA PHE A 1 10.81 -23.06 33.15
C PHE A 1 11.07 -22.90 34.65
N ARG A 2 12.16 -22.25 34.98
CA ARG A 2 12.59 -22.00 36.35
C ARG A 2 12.52 -20.50 36.66
N THR A 3 11.91 -20.17 37.80
CA THR A 3 12.02 -18.84 38.40
C THR A 3 13.02 -18.86 39.55
N SER A 4 13.33 -17.71 40.16
CA SER A 4 14.25 -17.61 41.31
C SER A 4 13.84 -18.51 42.48
N ASN A 5 12.56 -18.79 42.66
CA ASN A 5 12.02 -19.44 43.84
C ASN A 5 11.35 -20.81 43.57
N SER A 6 11.17 -21.20 42.30
CA SER A 6 10.45 -22.44 41.98
C SER A 6 10.69 -22.93 40.56
N LEU A 7 10.40 -24.21 40.35
CA LEU A 7 10.29 -24.88 39.04
C LEU A 7 8.84 -24.93 38.62
N HIS A 8 8.56 -24.56 37.40
CA HIS A 8 7.20 -24.58 36.83
C HIS A 8 7.13 -25.46 35.60
N ILE A 9 6.12 -26.28 35.54
CA ILE A 9 5.67 -27.01 34.35
C ILE A 9 4.37 -26.38 33.92
N VAL A 10 4.33 -25.89 32.68
CA VAL A 10 3.14 -25.25 32.11
C VAL A 10 2.72 -26.02 30.87
N LYS A 11 1.44 -26.40 30.84
CA LYS A 11 0.78 -26.93 29.67
C LYS A 11 -0.19 -25.85 29.16
N VAL A 12 -0.10 -25.51 27.89
CA VAL A 12 -1.06 -24.62 27.23
C VAL A 12 -2.19 -25.51 26.69
N ASP A 13 -3.35 -25.39 27.26
CA ASP A 13 -4.54 -26.18 26.86
C ASP A 13 -5.37 -25.46 25.80
N ASP A 14 -5.35 -24.12 25.78
CA ASP A 14 -6.06 -23.30 24.79
C ASP A 14 -5.37 -21.96 24.61
N VAL A 15 -5.46 -21.41 23.41
CA VAL A 15 -4.96 -20.07 23.07
C VAL A 15 -6.10 -19.27 22.47
N ARG A 16 -6.57 -18.26 23.19
CA ARG A 16 -7.58 -17.34 22.69
C ARG A 16 -6.91 -16.09 22.11
N SER A 17 -7.17 -15.83 20.85
CA SER A 17 -6.75 -14.59 20.23
C SER A 17 -7.71 -13.47 20.65
N THR A 18 -7.16 -12.38 21.18
CA THR A 18 -7.88 -11.11 21.45
C THR A 18 -7.76 -10.14 20.27
N VAL A 19 -7.26 -10.60 19.14
CA VAL A 19 -7.11 -9.73 17.96
C VAL A 19 -8.51 -9.44 17.42
N GLU A 20 -8.88 -8.18 17.43
CA GLU A 20 -10.10 -7.70 16.79
C GLU A 20 -10.03 -7.99 15.28
N ARG A 21 -11.20 -8.31 14.70
CA ARG A 21 -11.32 -8.49 13.27
C ARG A 21 -11.00 -7.17 12.57
N SER A 22 -10.13 -7.22 11.58
CA SER A 22 -9.77 -6.07 10.77
C SER A 22 -10.35 -6.21 9.38
N GLU A 23 -11.25 -5.29 9.03
CA GLU A 23 -11.88 -5.24 7.71
C GLU A 23 -11.48 -3.93 7.02
N ILE A 24 -11.00 -4.03 5.79
CA ILE A 24 -10.65 -2.90 4.95
C ILE A 24 -11.54 -2.85 3.72
N LYS A 25 -11.82 -1.62 3.26
CA LYS A 25 -12.53 -1.41 1.98
C LYS A 25 -11.50 -1.34 0.87
N GLN A 26 -11.67 -2.16 -0.14
CA GLN A 26 -10.84 -2.18 -1.33
C GLN A 26 -11.66 -1.89 -2.57
N SER A 27 -11.07 -1.16 -3.52
CA SER A 27 -11.61 -0.92 -4.84
C SER A 27 -10.69 -1.53 -5.88
N LYS A 28 -11.25 -2.21 -6.87
CA LYS A 28 -10.52 -2.64 -8.06
C LYS A 28 -10.57 -1.49 -9.05
N ILE A 29 -9.41 -0.93 -9.40
CA ILE A 29 -9.31 0.31 -10.15
C ILE A 29 -8.42 0.08 -11.37
N ARG A 30 -8.78 0.71 -12.49
CA ARG A 30 -7.88 0.92 -13.62
C ARG A 30 -7.75 2.41 -13.92
N HIS A 31 -6.58 2.84 -14.37
CA HIS A 31 -6.31 4.24 -14.65
C HIS A 31 -5.42 4.45 -15.88
N ILE A 32 -5.44 5.68 -16.40
CA ILE A 32 -4.46 6.19 -17.35
C ILE A 32 -3.85 7.44 -16.73
N ASN A 33 -2.53 7.52 -16.71
CA ASN A 33 -1.75 8.65 -16.21
C ASN A 33 -0.97 9.32 -17.33
N GLU A 34 -1.02 10.66 -17.41
CA GLU A 34 -0.25 11.48 -18.34
C GLU A 34 0.57 12.53 -17.57
N ILE A 35 1.89 12.56 -17.81
CA ILE A 35 2.85 13.40 -17.06
C ILE A 35 3.30 14.63 -17.87
N ILE A 36 2.95 14.71 -19.16
CA ILE A 36 3.29 15.83 -20.02
C ILE A 36 2.69 17.15 -19.54
N ASP A 37 2.94 18.25 -20.26
CA ASP A 37 2.40 19.56 -19.89
C ASP A 37 0.87 19.54 -19.70
N ASP A 38 0.41 20.33 -18.73
CA ASP A 38 -0.97 20.29 -18.23
C ASP A 38 -2.05 20.42 -19.31
N ALA A 39 -1.84 21.27 -20.31
CA ALA A 39 -2.84 21.53 -21.34
C ALA A 39 -2.97 20.34 -22.29
N THR A 40 -1.83 19.80 -22.71
CA THR A 40 -1.76 18.65 -23.63
C THR A 40 -2.21 17.37 -22.94
N ALA A 41 -1.79 17.12 -21.68
CA ALA A 41 -2.21 15.95 -20.91
C ALA A 41 -3.73 15.91 -20.74
N LYS A 42 -4.31 17.01 -20.29
CA LYS A 42 -5.76 17.10 -20.14
C LYS A 42 -6.50 16.86 -21.45
N GLN A 43 -6.06 17.48 -22.55
CA GLN A 43 -6.70 17.31 -23.86
C GLN A 43 -6.63 15.84 -24.33
N ARG A 44 -5.47 15.19 -24.19
CA ARG A 44 -5.30 13.78 -24.57
C ARG A 44 -6.20 12.85 -23.75
N LEU A 45 -6.37 13.12 -22.44
CA LEU A 45 -7.25 12.36 -21.60
C LEU A 45 -8.74 12.62 -21.90
N ASP A 46 -9.11 13.88 -22.24
CA ASP A 46 -10.46 14.19 -22.72
C ASP A 46 -10.76 13.45 -24.05
N ASP A 47 -9.80 13.39 -24.97
CA ASP A 47 -9.90 12.62 -26.21
C ASP A 47 -10.00 11.10 -25.92
N ALA A 48 -9.26 10.60 -24.92
CA ALA A 48 -9.35 9.19 -24.50
C ALA A 48 -10.72 8.86 -23.91
N LEU A 49 -11.26 9.73 -23.06
CA LEU A 49 -12.64 9.59 -22.52
C LEU A 49 -13.69 9.50 -23.62
N ASN A 50 -13.59 10.40 -24.63
CA ASN A 50 -14.50 10.39 -25.79
C ASN A 50 -14.39 9.07 -26.57
N LYS A 51 -13.15 8.60 -26.85
CA LYS A 51 -12.93 7.33 -27.56
C LYS A 51 -13.50 6.13 -26.80
N ILE A 52 -13.32 6.11 -25.46
CA ILE A 52 -13.89 5.04 -24.64
C ILE A 52 -15.42 5.10 -24.67
N GLY A 53 -16.00 6.32 -24.60
CA GLY A 53 -17.44 6.54 -24.76
C GLY A 53 -17.98 6.06 -26.11
N ASP A 54 -17.16 6.14 -27.16
CA ASP A 54 -17.46 5.62 -28.52
C ASP A 54 -17.21 4.10 -28.67
N GLY A 55 -16.75 3.43 -27.60
CA GLY A 55 -16.57 1.98 -27.56
C GLY A 55 -15.14 1.48 -27.72
N ALA A 56 -14.14 2.36 -27.65
CA ALA A 56 -12.75 1.91 -27.59
C ALA A 56 -12.41 1.20 -26.27
N ASP A 57 -11.53 0.20 -26.34
CA ASP A 57 -11.09 -0.51 -25.14
C ASP A 57 -10.20 0.36 -24.26
N PHE A 58 -10.54 0.45 -22.96
CA PHE A 58 -9.77 1.22 -21.98
C PHE A 58 -8.33 0.70 -21.84
N GLY A 59 -8.16 -0.63 -21.80
CA GLY A 59 -6.87 -1.25 -21.60
C GLY A 59 -5.92 -1.02 -22.77
N ASP A 60 -6.44 -0.98 -23.98
CA ASP A 60 -5.62 -0.68 -25.17
C ASP A 60 -5.20 0.80 -25.19
N LEU A 61 -6.07 1.70 -24.77
CA LEU A 61 -5.72 3.11 -24.61
C LEU A 61 -4.74 3.33 -23.46
N ALA A 62 -4.86 2.60 -22.37
CA ALA A 62 -3.90 2.65 -21.27
C ALA A 62 -2.50 2.22 -21.72
N LYS A 63 -2.39 1.13 -22.48
CA LYS A 63 -1.10 0.68 -23.04
C LYS A 63 -0.48 1.70 -23.97
N LEU A 64 -1.29 2.46 -24.69
CA LEU A 64 -0.84 3.43 -25.69
C LEU A 64 -0.46 4.78 -25.08
N LEU A 65 -1.23 5.24 -24.08
CA LEU A 65 -1.17 6.62 -23.60
C LEU A 65 -0.59 6.74 -22.19
N SER A 66 -0.70 5.72 -21.34
CA SER A 66 -0.33 5.87 -19.94
C SER A 66 1.18 5.93 -19.74
N ASP A 67 1.62 6.96 -19.04
CA ASP A 67 3.01 7.11 -18.59
C ASP A 67 3.31 6.27 -17.32
N ASP A 68 2.29 5.67 -16.67
CA ASP A 68 2.51 4.73 -15.58
C ASP A 68 2.97 3.37 -16.10
N THR A 69 4.28 3.19 -16.16
CA THR A 69 4.91 1.96 -16.64
C THR A 69 4.56 0.72 -15.81
N GLY A 70 4.10 0.90 -14.56
CA GLY A 70 3.70 -0.18 -13.67
C GLY A 70 2.39 -0.85 -14.09
N SER A 71 1.42 -0.05 -14.51
CA SER A 71 0.08 -0.54 -14.86
C SER A 71 -0.25 -0.47 -16.36
N ALA A 72 0.41 0.37 -17.14
CA ALA A 72 0.12 0.57 -18.57
C ALA A 72 0.03 -0.73 -19.34
N ASN A 73 1.05 -1.62 -19.21
CA ASN A 73 1.08 -2.92 -19.89
C ASN A 73 0.00 -3.90 -19.44
N LEU A 74 -0.58 -3.68 -18.26
CA LEU A 74 -1.69 -4.43 -17.71
C LEU A 74 -3.06 -3.78 -18.05
N GLY A 75 -3.06 -2.82 -19.00
CA GLY A 75 -4.27 -2.10 -19.38
C GLY A 75 -4.71 -1.07 -18.33
N GLY A 76 -3.76 -0.56 -17.54
CA GLY A 76 -4.01 0.40 -16.47
C GLY A 76 -4.55 -0.23 -15.17
N ASP A 77 -4.64 -1.56 -15.07
CA ASP A 77 -5.17 -2.26 -13.90
C ASP A 77 -4.21 -2.13 -12.70
N LEU A 78 -4.72 -1.56 -11.61
CA LEU A 78 -4.03 -1.42 -10.32
C LEU A 78 -4.40 -2.54 -9.34
N ASP A 79 -5.25 -3.48 -9.78
CA ASP A 79 -5.81 -4.53 -8.94
C ASP A 79 -6.58 -3.97 -7.72
N TRP A 80 -6.78 -4.79 -6.70
CA TRP A 80 -7.50 -4.40 -5.48
C TRP A 80 -6.63 -3.51 -4.60
N GLN A 81 -7.06 -2.27 -4.43
CA GLN A 81 -6.33 -1.27 -3.64
C GLN A 81 -7.21 -0.71 -2.53
N GLU A 82 -6.57 -0.40 -1.41
CA GLU A 82 -7.16 0.40 -0.35
C GLU A 82 -7.00 1.89 -0.67
N SER A 83 -8.05 2.69 -0.46
CA SER A 83 -8.03 4.13 -0.77
C SER A 83 -6.93 4.91 -0.04
N SER A 84 -6.47 4.40 1.11
CA SER A 84 -5.36 4.98 1.89
C SER A 84 -3.99 4.92 1.17
N ASN A 85 -3.85 4.06 0.16
CA ASN A 85 -2.59 3.90 -0.59
C ASN A 85 -2.39 4.98 -1.66
N PHE A 86 -3.41 5.79 -1.92
CA PHE A 86 -3.38 6.80 -2.98
C PHE A 86 -3.13 8.21 -2.44
N THR A 87 -2.76 9.12 -3.34
CA THR A 87 -2.75 10.56 -3.04
C THR A 87 -4.17 11.04 -2.71
N PRO A 88 -4.31 12.12 -1.92
CA PRO A 88 -5.63 12.62 -1.52
C PRO A 88 -6.58 12.86 -2.70
N GLU A 89 -6.07 13.47 -3.78
CA GLU A 89 -6.87 13.81 -4.96
C GLU A 89 -7.33 12.54 -5.70
N PHE A 90 -6.45 11.53 -5.82
CA PHE A 90 -6.80 10.25 -6.45
C PHE A 90 -7.79 9.47 -5.58
N LYS A 91 -7.56 9.47 -4.26
CA LYS A 91 -8.48 8.86 -3.28
C LYS A 91 -9.87 9.47 -3.39
N ASP A 92 -9.99 10.81 -3.37
CA ASP A 92 -11.27 11.51 -3.45
C ASP A 92 -12.01 11.18 -4.76
N ALA A 93 -11.28 11.13 -5.88
CA ALA A 93 -11.83 10.73 -7.16
C ALA A 93 -12.30 9.26 -7.13
N ALA A 94 -11.48 8.35 -6.62
CA ALA A 94 -11.82 6.92 -6.53
C ALA A 94 -12.99 6.66 -5.58
N ASP A 95 -13.03 7.32 -4.42
CA ASP A 95 -14.11 7.13 -3.42
C ASP A 95 -15.45 7.69 -3.91
N SER A 96 -15.45 8.79 -4.68
CA SER A 96 -16.66 9.41 -5.25
C SER A 96 -17.14 8.75 -6.54
N ALA A 97 -16.29 8.00 -7.24
CA ALA A 97 -16.62 7.35 -8.49
C ALA A 97 -17.69 6.28 -8.31
N GLU A 98 -18.62 6.15 -9.26
CA GLU A 98 -19.52 5.00 -9.35
C GLU A 98 -18.83 3.82 -10.04
N VAL A 99 -19.17 2.58 -9.65
CA VAL A 99 -18.63 1.37 -10.27
C VAL A 99 -19.05 1.31 -11.73
N GLY A 100 -18.06 1.09 -12.62
CA GLY A 100 -18.27 1.04 -14.07
C GLY A 100 -18.40 2.41 -14.75
N VAL A 101 -18.14 3.51 -14.02
CA VAL A 101 -18.21 4.86 -14.58
C VAL A 101 -16.81 5.47 -14.64
N LEU A 102 -16.48 6.00 -15.83
CA LEU A 102 -15.23 6.74 -16.05
C LEU A 102 -15.25 8.07 -15.27
N THR A 103 -14.17 8.35 -14.58
CA THR A 103 -14.02 9.56 -13.76
C THR A 103 -12.74 10.30 -14.15
N GLY A 104 -12.85 11.60 -14.30
CA GLY A 104 -11.74 12.50 -14.63
C GLY A 104 -12.03 13.36 -15.87
N PRO A 105 -11.02 14.04 -16.44
CA PRO A 105 -9.64 14.07 -15.94
C PRO A 105 -9.47 14.90 -14.66
N PHE A 106 -8.64 14.43 -13.76
CA PHE A 106 -8.26 15.14 -12.54
C PHE A 106 -6.74 15.11 -12.36
N ARG A 107 -6.22 16.05 -11.57
CA ARG A 107 -4.79 16.24 -11.38
C ARG A 107 -4.31 15.78 -10.02
N THR A 108 -3.15 15.13 -9.97
CA THR A 108 -2.38 14.82 -8.76
C THR A 108 -0.96 15.36 -8.89
N GLN A 109 -0.13 15.15 -7.89
CA GLN A 109 1.31 15.44 -7.96
C GLN A 109 2.06 14.62 -9.03
N PHE A 110 1.47 13.52 -9.50
CA PHE A 110 2.06 12.62 -10.49
C PHE A 110 1.58 12.88 -11.93
N GLY A 111 0.74 13.89 -12.14
CA GLY A 111 0.21 14.23 -13.46
C GLY A 111 -1.31 14.24 -13.50
N TRP A 112 -1.85 14.12 -14.71
CA TRP A 112 -3.27 14.03 -14.95
C TRP A 112 -3.72 12.59 -15.07
N HIS A 113 -4.90 12.30 -14.54
CA HIS A 113 -5.45 10.96 -14.48
C HIS A 113 -6.88 10.90 -14.96
N ILE A 114 -7.24 9.78 -15.57
CA ILE A 114 -8.59 9.26 -15.63
C ILE A 114 -8.62 7.89 -14.97
N LEU A 115 -9.70 7.55 -14.31
CA LEU A 115 -9.86 6.27 -13.65
C LEU A 115 -11.25 5.68 -13.89
N GLU A 116 -11.34 4.38 -13.68
CA GLU A 116 -12.59 3.65 -13.58
C GLU A 116 -12.50 2.67 -12.43
N VAL A 117 -13.51 2.69 -11.57
CA VAL A 117 -13.67 1.70 -10.50
C VAL A 117 -14.42 0.50 -11.07
N LEU A 118 -13.77 -0.65 -11.16
CA LEU A 118 -14.35 -1.87 -11.71
C LEU A 118 -15.23 -2.60 -10.70
N ASP A 119 -14.83 -2.58 -9.42
CA ASP A 119 -15.57 -3.25 -8.36
C ASP A 119 -15.14 -2.73 -6.97
N ARG A 120 -15.92 -3.05 -5.93
CA ARG A 120 -15.63 -2.71 -4.53
C ARG A 120 -15.88 -3.91 -3.63
N ARG A 121 -15.02 -4.10 -2.64
CA ARG A 121 -15.19 -5.17 -1.65
C ARG A 121 -14.82 -4.73 -0.24
N VAL A 122 -15.35 -5.45 0.74
CA VAL A 122 -14.81 -5.46 2.11
C VAL A 122 -13.95 -6.70 2.22
N TYR A 123 -12.70 -6.51 2.61
CA TYR A 123 -11.71 -7.57 2.72
C TYR A 123 -11.28 -7.73 4.18
N ASP A 124 -11.36 -8.95 4.70
CA ASP A 124 -10.87 -9.28 6.04
C ASP A 124 -9.35 -9.53 5.95
N ASN A 125 -8.57 -8.55 6.41
CA ASN A 125 -7.10 -8.62 6.44
C ASN A 125 -6.54 -8.97 7.83
N THR A 126 -7.36 -9.58 8.68
CA THR A 126 -6.98 -9.89 10.07
C THR A 126 -5.72 -10.75 10.15
N GLU A 127 -5.60 -11.78 9.30
CA GLU A 127 -4.45 -12.69 9.34
C GLU A 127 -3.18 -12.02 8.82
N GLU A 128 -3.25 -11.27 7.72
CA GLU A 128 -2.12 -10.50 7.18
C GLU A 128 -1.62 -9.47 8.21
N LEU A 129 -2.55 -8.80 8.90
CA LEU A 129 -2.22 -7.82 9.94
C LEU A 129 -1.53 -8.49 11.13
N LYS A 130 -1.99 -9.68 11.55
CA LYS A 130 -1.33 -10.47 12.59
C LYS A 130 0.09 -10.86 12.20
N GLU A 131 0.27 -11.36 10.98
CA GLU A 131 1.57 -11.76 10.47
C GLU A 131 2.51 -10.56 10.40
N MET A 132 2.07 -9.44 9.83
CA MET A 132 2.84 -8.21 9.74
C MET A 132 3.25 -7.68 11.13
N ASN A 133 2.33 -7.68 12.10
CA ASN A 133 2.60 -7.27 13.47
C ASN A 133 3.60 -8.21 14.16
N CYS A 134 3.48 -9.52 13.94
CA CYS A 134 4.41 -10.52 14.47
C CYS A 134 5.82 -10.31 13.91
N VAL A 135 5.94 -10.18 12.58
CA VAL A 135 7.21 -9.91 11.90
C VAL A 135 7.81 -8.58 12.37
N GLY A 136 6.99 -7.54 12.50
CA GLY A 136 7.42 -6.22 13.01
C GLY A 136 8.01 -6.31 14.42
N ARG A 137 7.35 -7.02 15.32
CA ARG A 137 7.83 -7.24 16.70
C ARG A 137 9.15 -8.01 16.74
N ILE A 138 9.28 -9.08 15.95
CA ILE A 138 10.52 -9.86 15.85
C ILE A 138 11.65 -8.99 15.31
N ARG A 139 11.39 -8.19 14.28
CA ARG A 139 12.38 -7.28 13.69
C ARG A 139 12.86 -6.25 14.70
N SER A 140 11.94 -5.60 15.43
CA SER A 140 12.29 -4.63 16.47
C SER A 140 13.12 -5.26 17.59
N SER A 141 12.73 -6.44 18.09
CA SER A 141 13.48 -7.15 19.12
C SER A 141 14.90 -7.51 18.67
N LYS A 142 15.05 -8.02 17.44
CA LYS A 142 16.37 -8.32 16.88
C LYS A 142 17.24 -7.07 16.69
N GLN A 143 16.62 -5.98 16.25
CA GLN A 143 17.34 -4.71 16.08
C GLN A 143 17.84 -4.15 17.42
N GLU A 144 17.04 -4.25 18.48
CA GLU A 144 17.46 -3.87 19.83
C GLU A 144 18.63 -4.74 20.31
N GLU A 145 18.56 -6.06 20.16
CA GLU A 145 19.62 -7.00 20.52
C GLU A 145 20.91 -6.70 19.75
N GLU A 146 20.85 -6.57 18.43
CA GLU A 146 22.01 -6.25 17.58
C GLU A 146 22.61 -4.89 17.94
N THR A 147 21.79 -3.91 18.26
CA THR A 147 22.24 -2.58 18.71
C THR A 147 23.02 -2.67 20.03
N LEU A 148 22.51 -3.42 20.99
CA LEU A 148 23.19 -3.64 22.27
C LEU A 148 24.52 -4.36 22.09
N LEU A 149 24.57 -5.41 21.28
CA LEU A 149 25.79 -6.15 20.95
C LEU A 149 26.80 -5.25 20.22
N TRP A 150 26.34 -4.40 19.32
CA TRP A 150 27.21 -3.45 18.62
C TRP A 150 27.81 -2.42 19.59
N ILE A 151 26.97 -1.83 20.47
CA ILE A 151 27.44 -0.89 21.51
C ILE A 151 28.47 -1.56 22.43
N GLN A 152 28.20 -2.81 22.85
CA GLN A 152 29.12 -3.56 23.70
C GLN A 152 30.49 -3.77 22.99
N ARG A 153 30.46 -4.20 21.73
CA ARG A 153 31.66 -4.37 20.91
C ARG A 153 32.44 -3.06 20.77
N MET A 154 31.76 -1.96 20.44
CA MET A 154 32.39 -0.64 20.36
C MET A 154 33.01 -0.21 21.66
N ARG A 155 32.37 -0.52 22.79
CA ARG A 155 32.93 -0.22 24.14
C ARG A 155 34.16 -1.08 24.46
N ASP A 156 34.14 -2.35 24.08
CA ASP A 156 35.26 -3.28 24.32
C ASP A 156 36.46 -2.95 23.44
N GLU A 157 36.24 -2.41 22.24
CA GLU A 157 37.31 -2.00 21.31
C GLU A 157 37.80 -0.56 21.57
N ALA A 158 37.01 0.27 22.24
CA ALA A 158 37.36 1.66 22.48
C ALA A 158 38.24 1.80 23.74
N PHE A 159 39.31 2.59 23.62
CA PHE A 159 40.09 3.03 24.79
C PHE A 159 39.33 4.21 25.45
N VAL A 160 38.70 3.94 26.61
CA VAL A 160 37.97 4.96 27.37
C VAL A 160 38.87 5.51 28.46
N ASP A 161 39.39 6.73 28.29
CA ASP A 161 40.10 7.48 29.33
C ASP A 161 39.08 8.35 30.10
N SER A 162 38.68 7.88 31.29
CA SER A 162 37.80 8.64 32.22
C SER A 162 38.66 9.56 33.07
N ARG A 163 38.75 10.84 32.69
CA ARG A 163 39.31 11.87 33.58
C ARG A 163 38.22 12.35 34.53
N ILE A 164 38.33 11.97 35.81
CA ILE A 164 37.55 12.49 36.93
C ILE A 164 38.26 13.75 37.47
#